data_f4afaa685f3bcb47263662cbeb12c083
#
_entry.id   f4afaa685f3bcb47263662cbeb12c083
#
_cell.length_a   1.000
_cell.length_b   1.000
_cell.length_c   1.000
_cell.angle_alpha   90.00
_cell.angle_beta   90.00
_cell.angle_gamma   90.00
#
_symmetry.space_group_name_H-M   'P 1'
#
loop_
_entity.id
_entity.type
_entity.pdbx_description
1 polymer ?
#
loop_
_entity_poly.entity_id
_entity_poly.type
_entity_poly.pdbx_seq_one_letter_code
_entity_poly.pdbx_strand_id
1 'polypeptide(L)' 'MRFVELASRFDASVSVEKDGQTVDGREPMELMLLEGVCGSALNITTRGPEAAAALEALAELVARGFDEA' A
#
# COMPACT_ATOMS: atom_id res chain seq x y z
N MET A 1 6.80 -9.09 1.94
CA MET A 1 6.72 -7.68 1.53
C MET A 1 6.14 -6.85 2.66
N ARG A 2 6.87 -5.83 3.01
CA ARG A 2 6.52 -5.01 4.18
C ARG A 2 5.18 -4.29 4.06
N PHE A 3 4.89 -3.79 2.86
CA PHE A 3 3.62 -3.10 2.62
C PHE A 3 2.42 -4.02 2.89
N VAL A 4 2.47 -5.26 2.37
CA VAL A 4 1.39 -6.23 2.57
C VAL A 4 1.24 -6.60 4.04
N GLU A 5 2.35 -6.83 4.72
CA GLU A 5 2.31 -7.14 6.15
C GLU A 5 1.64 -6.04 6.95
N LEU A 6 2.01 -4.79 6.67
CA LEU A 6 1.46 -3.64 7.37
C LEU A 6 -0.02 -3.46 7.03
N ALA A 7 -0.37 -3.55 5.75
CA ALA A 7 -1.77 -3.41 5.31
C ALA A 7 -2.67 -4.46 5.95
N SER A 8 -2.14 -5.65 6.17
CA SER A 8 -2.92 -6.77 6.73
C SER A 8 -3.18 -6.64 8.23
N ARG A 9 -2.50 -5.71 8.90
CA ARG A 9 -2.70 -5.51 10.34
C ARG A 9 -3.95 -4.71 10.68
N PHE A 10 -4.52 -4.02 9.70
CA PHE A 10 -5.66 -3.16 9.92
C PHE A 10 -6.94 -3.77 9.39
N ASP A 11 -8.04 -3.49 10.06
CA ASP A 11 -9.36 -3.88 9.59
C ASP A 11 -9.83 -2.85 8.55
N ALA A 12 -9.29 -2.97 7.36
CA ALA A 12 -9.57 -2.06 6.26
C ALA A 12 -9.20 -2.71 4.94
N SER A 13 -9.92 -2.35 3.88
CA SER A 13 -9.52 -2.70 2.54
C SER A 13 -8.51 -1.66 2.06
N VAL A 14 -7.56 -2.08 1.26
CA VAL A 14 -6.50 -1.21 0.75
C VAL A 14 -6.40 -1.38 -0.76
N SER A 15 -6.48 -0.26 -1.48
CA SER A 15 -6.28 -0.25 -2.94
C SER A 15 -5.09 0.63 -3.26
N VAL A 16 -4.27 0.19 -4.19
CA VAL A 16 -3.08 0.94 -4.64
C VAL A 16 -3.19 1.14 -6.14
N GLU A 17 -3.05 2.40 -6.56
CA GLU A 17 -3.08 2.74 -7.97
C GLU A 17 -1.74 3.34 -8.40
N LYS A 18 -1.25 2.89 -9.54
CA LYS A 18 -0.06 3.44 -10.17
C LYS A 18 -0.27 3.43 -11.69
N ASP A 19 -0.08 4.58 -12.31
CA ASP A 19 -0.18 4.72 -13.76
C ASP A 19 -1.50 4.19 -14.33
N GLY A 20 -2.60 4.43 -13.61
CA GLY A 20 -3.93 4.01 -14.04
C GLY A 20 -4.27 2.55 -13.74
N GLN A 21 -3.34 1.80 -13.16
CA GLN A 21 -3.57 0.41 -12.77
C GLN A 21 -3.83 0.32 -11.28
N THR A 22 -4.97 -0.27 -10.89
CA THR A 22 -5.35 -0.40 -9.49
C THR A 22 -5.29 -1.86 -9.06
N VAL A 23 -4.68 -2.12 -7.92
CA VAL A 23 -4.55 -3.46 -7.38
C VAL A 23 -4.89 -3.46 -5.90
N ASP A 24 -5.12 -4.66 -5.35
CA ASP A 24 -5.37 -4.85 -3.92
C ASP A 24 -4.04 -4.72 -3.16
N GLY A 25 -3.96 -3.75 -2.27
CA GLY A 25 -2.75 -3.50 -1.48
C GLY A 25 -2.44 -4.56 -0.44
N ARG A 26 -3.35 -5.53 -0.25
CA ARG A 26 -3.14 -6.63 0.70
C ARG A 26 -2.76 -7.92 -0.02
N GLU A 27 -2.64 -7.88 -1.33
CA GLU A 27 -2.33 -9.05 -2.15
C GLU A 27 -0.92 -8.90 -2.74
N PRO A 28 0.05 -9.70 -2.23
CA PRO A 28 1.44 -9.52 -2.67
C PRO A 28 1.65 -9.76 -4.16
N MET A 29 0.93 -10.71 -4.74
CA MET A 29 1.10 -10.99 -6.16
C MET A 29 0.62 -9.83 -7.02
N GLU A 30 -0.48 -9.20 -6.64
CA GLU A 30 -0.99 -8.04 -7.37
C GLU A 30 -0.04 -6.86 -7.25
N LEU A 31 0.51 -6.63 -6.06
CA LEU A 31 1.47 -5.55 -5.87
C LEU A 31 2.73 -5.74 -6.69
N MET A 32 3.14 -6.97 -6.89
CA MET A 32 4.32 -7.26 -7.72
C MET A 32 4.10 -6.91 -9.19
N LEU A 33 2.83 -6.85 -9.63
CA LEU A 33 2.52 -6.42 -10.99
C LEU A 33 2.74 -4.93 -11.19
N LEU A 34 2.78 -4.16 -10.12
CA LEU A 34 3.07 -2.73 -10.17
C LEU A 34 4.57 -2.51 -10.05
N GLU A 35 5.30 -2.82 -11.11
CA GLU A 35 6.75 -2.67 -11.12
C GLU A 35 7.17 -1.27 -10.66
N GLY A 36 8.25 -1.22 -9.87
CA GLY A 36 8.79 0.04 -9.42
C GLY A 36 7.95 0.73 -8.35
N VAL A 37 7.26 -0.05 -7.51
CA VAL A 37 6.44 0.49 -6.43
C VAL A 37 7.27 1.39 -5.51
N CYS A 38 8.46 0.94 -5.16
CA CYS A 38 9.37 1.72 -4.32
C CYS A 38 9.85 2.94 -5.10
N GLY A 39 9.68 4.12 -4.52
CA GLY A 39 10.11 5.37 -5.14
C GLY A 39 9.16 5.95 -6.17
N SER A 40 8.03 5.31 -6.41
CA SER A 40 7.02 5.78 -7.35
C SER A 40 5.90 6.52 -6.63
N ALA A 41 5.20 7.38 -7.37
CA ALA A 41 4.00 8.01 -6.86
C ALA A 41 2.86 7.01 -6.87
N LEU A 42 2.28 6.76 -5.71
CA LEU A 42 1.18 5.82 -5.56
C LEU A 42 -0.04 6.53 -5.01
N ASN A 43 -1.21 6.13 -5.47
CA ASN A 43 -2.47 6.56 -4.88
C ASN A 43 -3.00 5.41 -4.04
N ILE A 44 -3.09 5.63 -2.73
CA ILE A 44 -3.55 4.62 -1.78
C ILE A 44 -4.93 5.00 -1.28
N THR A 45 -5.87 4.08 -1.38
CA THR A 45 -7.23 4.28 -0.89
C THR A 45 -7.54 3.20 0.13
N THR A 46 -8.05 3.61 1.30
CA THR A 46 -8.41 2.67 2.35
C THR A 46 -9.88 2.85 2.72
N ARG A 47 -10.54 1.74 3.08
CA ARG A 47 -11.94 1.75 3.52
C ARG A 47 -12.11 0.75 4.65
N GLY A 48 -12.93 1.11 5.63
CA GLY A 48 -13.25 0.23 6.74
C GLY A 48 -13.04 0.90 8.08
N PRO A 49 -13.27 0.16 9.18
CA PRO A 49 -13.18 0.72 10.53
C PRO A 49 -11.82 1.33 10.86
N GLU A 50 -10.74 0.77 10.31
CA GLU A 50 -9.40 1.27 10.58
C GLU A 50 -8.75 1.91 9.36
N ALA A 51 -9.57 2.41 8.43
CA ALA A 51 -9.07 3.01 7.20
C ALA A 51 -8.11 4.17 7.43
N ALA A 52 -8.44 5.07 8.35
CA ALA A 52 -7.58 6.23 8.61
C ALA A 52 -6.23 5.80 9.17
N ALA A 53 -6.23 4.88 10.13
CA ALA A 53 -4.99 4.38 10.72
C ALA A 53 -4.15 3.64 9.68
N ALA A 54 -4.81 2.84 8.84
CA ALA A 54 -4.13 2.09 7.79
C ALA A 54 -3.47 3.04 6.78
N LEU A 55 -4.21 4.05 6.34
CA LEU A 55 -3.70 5.01 5.37
C LEU A 55 -2.49 5.75 5.91
N GLU A 56 -2.57 6.20 7.15
CA GLU A 56 -1.47 6.92 7.78
C GLU A 56 -0.20 6.04 7.88
N ALA A 57 -0.37 4.80 8.32
CA ALA A 57 0.75 3.88 8.45
C ALA A 57 1.39 3.55 7.10
N LEU A 58 0.56 3.31 6.09
CA LEU A 58 1.05 2.97 4.75
C LEU A 58 1.72 4.17 4.08
N ALA A 59 1.16 5.36 4.25
CA ALA A 59 1.76 6.57 3.70
C ALA A 59 3.14 6.81 4.30
N GLU A 60 3.29 6.57 5.59
CA GLU A 60 4.59 6.72 6.25
C GLU A 60 5.59 5.69 5.73
N LEU A 61 5.15 4.45 5.53
CA LEU A 61 6.02 3.41 4.99
C LEU A 61 6.52 3.78 3.58
N VAL A 62 5.63 4.27 2.73
CA VAL A 62 5.99 4.69 1.37
C VAL A 62 6.97 5.86 1.42
N ALA A 63 6.73 6.83 2.31
CA ALA A 63 7.61 7.98 2.46
C ALA A 63 9.03 7.58 2.88
N ARG A 64 9.15 6.45 3.59
CA ARG A 64 10.46 5.92 4.00
C ARG A 64 11.05 4.92 3.01
N GLY A 65 10.48 4.83 1.80
CA GLY A 65 10.97 3.92 0.78
C GLY A 65 10.83 2.44 1.16
N PHE A 66 9.76 2.10 1.89
CA PHE A 66 9.48 0.74 2.37
C PHE A 66 10.55 0.22 3.32
N ASP A 67 11.26 1.11 3.99
CA ASP A 67 12.39 0.78 4.86
C ASP A 67 13.55 0.14 4.10
N GLU A 68 13.59 0.34 2.81
CA GLU A 68 14.67 -0.12 1.94
C GLU A 68 15.55 1.07 1.58
N ALA A 69 16.75 1.05 1.98
CA ALA A 69 17.67 2.15 1.73
C ALA A 69 18.35 2.00 0.37
#